data_c94caec0bdd87c3ee9c622e4487bb036
#
_entry.id   c94caec0bdd87c3ee9c622e4487bb036
#
_cell.length_a   1.000
_cell.length_b   1.000
_cell.length_c   1.000
_cell.angle_alpha   90.00
_cell.angle_beta   90.00
_cell.angle_gamma   90.00
#
_symmetry.space_group_name_H-M   'P 1'
#
loop_
_entity.id
_entity.type
_entity.pdbx_description
1 polymer ?
#
loop_
_entity_poly.entity_id
_entity_poly.type
_entity_poly.pdbx_seq_one_letter_code
_entity_poly.pdbx_strand_id
1 'polypeptide(L)'
;VIGSPFVVRTADDDATAVACTELWVAAVAARDGQAPSDAVRERARVKFAAERVALVVAEAATGSDPIGFALVTAPGTGGGPDTGAAYLSLLAVHPAAQGHGLGRRLLAAAVSAAADAGLHRTELHALDDNAAALALYRSAGFAPLGDAFPHALSGRPTRVWSAVSAWVR
;
A
#
# COMPACT_ATOMS: atom_id res chain seq x y z
N VAL A 1 15.23 -25.18 -8.35
CA VAL A 1 14.78 -23.80 -8.07
C VAL A 1 13.41 -23.91 -7.46
N ILE A 2 13.31 -23.72 -6.13
CA ILE A 2 12.01 -23.71 -5.44
C ILE A 2 11.34 -22.41 -5.86
N GLY A 3 10.30 -22.49 -6.67
CA GLY A 3 9.50 -21.33 -7.09
C GLY A 3 8.97 -20.60 -5.86
N SER A 4 8.81 -19.28 -5.95
CA SER A 4 8.22 -18.47 -4.87
C SER A 4 6.83 -19.04 -4.55
N PRO A 5 6.48 -19.24 -3.27
CA PRO A 5 5.15 -19.72 -2.89
C PRO A 5 4.03 -18.72 -3.20
N PHE A 6 4.38 -17.54 -3.72
CA PHE A 6 3.45 -16.43 -3.98
C PHE A 6 3.56 -15.96 -5.43
N VAL A 7 2.42 -15.68 -6.03
CA VAL A 7 2.31 -15.01 -7.32
C VAL A 7 1.89 -13.56 -7.08
N VAL A 8 2.58 -12.62 -7.73
CA VAL A 8 2.24 -11.19 -7.70
C VAL A 8 1.73 -10.80 -9.08
N ARG A 9 0.55 -10.20 -9.15
CA ARG A 9 -0.09 -9.75 -10.40
C ARG A 9 -0.82 -8.42 -10.21
N THR A 10 -1.17 -7.77 -11.29
CA THR A 10 -2.15 -6.67 -11.28
C THR A 10 -3.56 -7.21 -11.35
N ALA A 11 -4.51 -6.47 -10.75
CA ALA A 11 -5.93 -6.77 -10.77
C ALA A 11 -6.74 -5.49 -11.07
N ASP A 12 -7.89 -5.65 -11.69
CA ASP A 12 -8.79 -4.55 -12.08
C ASP A 12 -10.26 -4.81 -11.72
N ASP A 13 -10.56 -5.99 -11.20
CA ASP A 13 -11.92 -6.43 -10.88
C ASP A 13 -12.38 -6.02 -9.48
N ASP A 14 -13.68 -5.79 -9.33
CA ASP A 14 -14.30 -5.34 -8.09
C ASP A 14 -14.27 -6.40 -6.97
N ALA A 15 -14.35 -7.68 -7.32
CA ALA A 15 -14.32 -8.77 -6.34
C ALA A 15 -12.96 -8.81 -5.63
N THR A 16 -11.88 -8.64 -6.37
CA THR A 16 -10.53 -8.52 -5.81
C THR A 16 -10.41 -7.27 -4.92
N ALA A 17 -10.96 -6.12 -5.33
CA ALA A 17 -10.96 -4.91 -4.53
C ALA A 17 -11.72 -5.08 -3.19
N VAL A 18 -12.84 -5.80 -3.19
CA VAL A 18 -13.59 -6.14 -1.97
C VAL A 18 -12.76 -7.04 -1.06
N ALA A 19 -12.14 -8.09 -1.59
CA ALA A 19 -11.28 -8.98 -0.82
C ALA A 19 -10.07 -8.24 -0.21
N CYS A 20 -9.45 -7.32 -0.96
CA CYS A 20 -8.37 -6.46 -0.46
C CYS A 20 -8.85 -5.50 0.63
N THR A 21 -10.08 -4.99 0.56
CA THR A 21 -10.67 -4.16 1.63
C THR A 21 -10.74 -4.94 2.94
N GLU A 22 -11.23 -6.17 2.93
CA GLU A 22 -11.32 -7.01 4.12
C GLU A 22 -9.92 -7.40 4.65
N LEU A 23 -8.97 -7.67 3.76
CA LEU A 23 -7.57 -7.90 4.13
C LEU A 23 -6.97 -6.67 4.83
N TRP A 24 -7.25 -5.46 4.34
CA TRP A 24 -6.81 -4.22 4.97
C TRP A 24 -7.37 -4.08 6.39
N VAL A 25 -8.67 -4.31 6.58
CA VAL A 25 -9.33 -4.24 7.88
C VAL A 25 -8.68 -5.21 8.87
N ALA A 26 -8.43 -6.45 8.45
CA ALA A 26 -7.77 -7.46 9.26
C ALA A 26 -6.32 -7.08 9.62
N ALA A 27 -5.56 -6.54 8.67
CA ALA A 27 -4.18 -6.12 8.87
C ALA A 27 -4.06 -4.94 9.84
N VAL A 28 -4.95 -3.95 9.73
CA VAL A 28 -5.02 -2.80 10.66
C VAL A 28 -5.39 -3.27 12.06
N ALA A 29 -6.40 -4.12 12.19
CA ALA A 29 -6.83 -4.67 13.47
C ALA A 29 -5.69 -5.42 14.17
N ALA A 30 -4.96 -6.28 13.44
CA ALA A 30 -3.82 -7.02 13.96
C ALA A 30 -2.65 -6.09 14.36
N ARG A 31 -2.33 -5.08 13.53
CA ARG A 31 -1.27 -4.10 13.83
C ARG A 31 -1.55 -3.32 15.11
N ASP A 32 -2.79 -2.88 15.30
CA ASP A 32 -3.17 -1.99 16.40
C ASP A 32 -3.68 -2.75 17.63
N GLY A 33 -3.77 -4.08 17.57
CA GLY A 33 -4.31 -4.91 18.67
C GLY A 33 -5.77 -4.61 18.98
N GLN A 34 -6.55 -4.21 17.96
CA GLN A 34 -7.95 -3.79 18.08
C GLN A 34 -8.86 -4.76 17.31
N ALA A 35 -10.16 -4.68 17.60
CA ALA A 35 -11.15 -5.37 16.78
C ALA A 35 -11.26 -4.74 15.38
N PRO A 36 -11.69 -5.49 14.34
CA PRO A 36 -12.01 -4.94 13.04
C PRO A 36 -12.99 -3.77 13.13
N SER A 37 -12.73 -2.68 12.40
CA SER A 37 -13.47 -1.43 12.50
C SER A 37 -14.20 -1.11 11.19
N ASP A 38 -15.49 -0.76 11.30
CA ASP A 38 -16.29 -0.29 10.16
C ASP A 38 -15.78 1.06 9.61
N ALA A 39 -15.24 1.92 10.48
CA ALA A 39 -14.62 3.17 10.04
C ALA A 39 -13.37 2.93 9.18
N VAL A 40 -12.55 1.94 9.52
CA VAL A 40 -11.41 1.52 8.70
C VAL A 40 -11.88 0.95 7.37
N ARG A 41 -12.93 0.12 7.39
CA ARG A 41 -13.51 -0.47 6.17
C ARG A 41 -14.05 0.60 5.23
N GLU A 42 -14.81 1.55 5.75
CA GLU A 42 -15.37 2.64 4.94
C GLU A 42 -14.27 3.53 4.34
N ARG A 43 -13.25 3.86 5.12
CA ARG A 43 -12.10 4.60 4.61
C ARG A 43 -11.37 3.85 3.49
N ALA A 44 -11.22 2.53 3.61
CA ALA A 44 -10.63 1.71 2.54
C ALA A 44 -11.50 1.74 1.28
N ARG A 45 -12.82 1.62 1.40
CA ARG A 45 -13.75 1.72 0.26
C ARG A 45 -13.60 3.05 -0.49
N VAL A 46 -13.52 4.16 0.23
CA VAL A 46 -13.28 5.48 -0.37
C VAL A 46 -11.97 5.51 -1.15
N LYS A 47 -10.91 4.91 -0.62
CA LYS A 47 -9.62 4.81 -1.31
C LYS A 47 -9.69 3.94 -2.56
N PHE A 48 -10.40 2.83 -2.52
CA PHE A 48 -10.63 1.98 -3.70
C PHE A 48 -11.53 2.64 -4.76
N ALA A 49 -12.38 3.59 -4.39
CA ALA A 49 -13.21 4.38 -5.29
C ALA A 49 -12.47 5.55 -5.96
N ALA A 50 -11.29 5.93 -5.45
CA ALA A 50 -10.46 6.96 -6.06
C ALA A 50 -9.90 6.49 -7.42
N GLU A 51 -9.47 7.44 -8.27
CA GLU A 51 -8.86 7.12 -9.54
C GLU A 51 -7.64 6.21 -9.37
N ARG A 52 -7.76 4.99 -9.90
CA ARG A 52 -6.76 3.94 -9.72
C ARG A 52 -5.70 4.02 -10.81
N VAL A 53 -4.44 3.99 -10.39
CA VAL A 53 -3.29 3.78 -11.27
C VAL A 53 -2.99 2.28 -11.38
N ALA A 54 -2.92 1.58 -10.23
CA ALA A 54 -2.72 0.13 -10.20
C ALA A 54 -3.25 -0.48 -8.90
N LEU A 55 -3.75 -1.69 -8.99
CA LEU A 55 -3.93 -2.61 -7.87
C LEU A 55 -3.02 -3.82 -8.09
N VAL A 56 -2.04 -3.99 -7.23
CA VAL A 56 -1.13 -5.14 -7.25
C VAL A 56 -1.55 -6.08 -6.14
N VAL A 57 -1.71 -7.35 -6.45
CA VAL A 57 -2.11 -8.38 -5.47
C VAL A 57 -1.10 -9.51 -5.44
N ALA A 58 -0.95 -10.11 -4.28
CA ALA A 58 -0.21 -11.34 -4.07
C ALA A 58 -1.18 -12.44 -3.63
N GLU A 59 -1.05 -13.59 -4.26
CA GLU A 59 -1.86 -14.79 -4.00
C GLU A 59 -0.93 -15.96 -3.70
N ALA A 60 -1.38 -16.91 -2.88
CA ALA A 60 -0.68 -18.19 -2.77
C ALA A 60 -0.77 -18.92 -4.10
N ALA A 61 0.26 -19.68 -4.46
CA ALA A 61 0.32 -20.42 -5.73
C ALA A 61 -0.85 -21.44 -5.91
N THR A 62 -1.49 -21.81 -4.81
CA THR A 62 -2.61 -22.77 -4.78
C THR A 62 -3.95 -22.13 -4.40
N GLY A 63 -4.01 -20.82 -4.22
CA GLY A 63 -5.20 -20.12 -3.74
C GLY A 63 -5.58 -18.93 -4.63
N SER A 64 -6.84 -18.50 -4.53
CA SER A 64 -7.37 -17.37 -5.29
C SER A 64 -7.56 -16.11 -4.45
N ASP A 65 -7.51 -16.23 -3.11
CA ASP A 65 -7.71 -15.07 -2.24
C ASP A 65 -6.41 -14.27 -2.06
N PRO A 66 -6.46 -12.94 -2.10
CA PRO A 66 -5.30 -12.10 -1.85
C PRO A 66 -4.74 -12.33 -0.44
N ILE A 67 -3.44 -12.55 -0.35
CA ILE A 67 -2.69 -12.61 0.91
C ILE A 67 -1.88 -11.33 1.16
N GLY A 68 -1.88 -10.42 0.20
CA GLY A 68 -1.31 -9.09 0.28
C GLY A 68 -1.70 -8.28 -0.94
N PHE A 69 -1.65 -6.95 -0.81
CA PHE A 69 -1.89 -6.04 -1.92
C PHE A 69 -1.24 -4.68 -1.73
N ALA A 70 -1.12 -3.94 -2.83
CA ALA A 70 -0.76 -2.54 -2.87
C ALA A 70 -1.72 -1.80 -3.81
N LEU A 71 -2.34 -0.73 -3.34
CA LEU A 71 -3.20 0.15 -4.12
C LEU A 71 -2.47 1.45 -4.43
N VAL A 72 -2.28 1.73 -5.70
CA VAL A 72 -1.74 3.00 -6.19
C VAL A 72 -2.87 3.79 -6.84
N THR A 73 -3.02 5.04 -6.44
CA THR A 73 -4.03 5.97 -6.96
C THR A 73 -3.38 7.20 -7.58
N ALA A 74 -4.16 7.96 -8.33
CA ALA A 74 -3.70 9.12 -9.07
C ALA A 74 -3.13 10.23 -8.15
N PRO A 75 -2.30 11.13 -8.69
CA PRO A 75 -1.83 12.30 -7.95
C PRO A 75 -2.98 13.11 -7.33
N GLY A 76 -2.77 13.64 -6.13
CA GLY A 76 -3.78 14.42 -5.40
C GLY A 76 -4.83 13.61 -4.63
N THR A 77 -4.89 12.29 -4.78
CA THR A 77 -5.87 11.43 -4.09
C THR A 77 -5.52 11.14 -2.63
N GLY A 78 -4.36 11.55 -2.16
CA GLY A 78 -3.90 11.33 -0.79
C GLY A 78 -4.47 12.31 0.25
N GLY A 79 -5.37 13.23 -0.15
CA GLY A 79 -5.95 14.25 0.72
C GLY A 79 -5.10 15.50 0.91
N GLY A 80 -3.96 15.59 0.23
CA GLY A 80 -3.09 16.76 0.16
C GLY A 80 -3.11 17.41 -1.25
N PRO A 81 -2.24 18.41 -1.49
CA PRO A 81 -2.10 19.03 -2.81
C PRO A 81 -1.63 17.99 -3.84
N ASP A 82 -2.02 18.19 -5.10
CA ASP A 82 -1.49 17.42 -6.22
C ASP A 82 -0.02 17.80 -6.45
N THR A 83 0.86 16.86 -6.18
CA THR A 83 2.32 17.01 -6.35
C THR A 83 2.82 16.37 -7.65
N GLY A 84 1.94 15.81 -8.48
CA GLY A 84 2.28 15.02 -9.66
C GLY A 84 2.88 13.63 -9.33
N ALA A 85 2.91 13.24 -8.05
CA ALA A 85 3.36 11.92 -7.63
C ALA A 85 2.19 10.92 -7.58
N ALA A 86 2.44 9.68 -7.99
CA ALA A 86 1.53 8.57 -7.68
C ALA A 86 1.37 8.45 -6.16
N TYR A 87 0.19 8.10 -5.69
CA TYR A 87 -0.06 7.91 -4.28
C TYR A 87 -0.22 6.42 -3.96
N LEU A 88 0.72 5.86 -3.19
CA LEU A 88 0.56 4.53 -2.60
C LEU A 88 -0.44 4.63 -1.45
N SER A 89 -1.69 4.37 -1.76
CA SER A 89 -2.83 4.61 -0.89
C SER A 89 -2.96 3.57 0.22
N LEU A 90 -2.75 2.29 -0.12
CA LEU A 90 -2.82 1.16 0.80
C LEU A 90 -1.73 0.14 0.45
N LEU A 91 -1.11 -0.44 1.47
CA LEU A 91 -0.22 -1.60 1.36
C LEU A 91 -0.45 -2.50 2.57
N ALA A 92 -0.83 -3.74 2.35
CA ALA A 92 -1.05 -4.71 3.40
C ALA A 92 -0.59 -6.11 3.02
N VAL A 93 -0.15 -6.85 4.02
CA VAL A 93 0.15 -8.28 3.94
C VAL A 93 -0.63 -8.96 5.07
N HIS A 94 -1.31 -10.05 4.74
CA HIS A 94 -2.02 -10.85 5.74
C HIS A 94 -1.07 -11.21 6.89
N PRO A 95 -1.49 -11.08 8.16
CA PRO A 95 -0.61 -11.32 9.31
C PRO A 95 0.12 -12.67 9.25
N ALA A 96 -0.53 -13.74 8.80
CA ALA A 96 0.06 -15.07 8.65
C ALA A 96 1.11 -15.17 7.52
N ALA A 97 1.15 -14.22 6.58
CA ALA A 97 2.08 -14.18 5.45
C ALA A 97 3.21 -13.15 5.61
N GLN A 98 3.26 -12.46 6.73
CA GLN A 98 4.32 -11.50 7.04
C GLN A 98 5.67 -12.20 7.32
N GLY A 99 6.75 -11.44 7.20
CA GLY A 99 8.11 -11.97 7.45
C GLY A 99 8.75 -12.73 6.28
N HIS A 100 8.07 -12.87 5.14
CA HIS A 100 8.55 -13.59 3.95
C HIS A 100 8.93 -12.68 2.79
N GLY A 101 9.13 -11.39 3.02
CA GLY A 101 9.53 -10.41 1.99
C GLY A 101 8.40 -9.99 1.04
N LEU A 102 7.15 -10.41 1.29
CA LEU A 102 6.02 -10.14 0.41
C LEU A 102 5.71 -8.64 0.31
N GLY A 103 5.77 -7.89 1.42
CA GLY A 103 5.57 -6.44 1.41
C GLY A 103 6.57 -5.71 0.51
N ARG A 104 7.83 -6.15 0.48
CA ARG A 104 8.86 -5.59 -0.41
C ARG A 104 8.54 -5.87 -1.89
N ARG A 105 8.08 -7.07 -2.20
CA ARG A 105 7.69 -7.44 -3.58
C ARG A 105 6.48 -6.65 -4.07
N LEU A 106 5.46 -6.49 -3.22
CA LEU A 106 4.27 -5.69 -3.51
C LEU A 106 4.63 -4.22 -3.72
N LEU A 107 5.47 -3.65 -2.84
CA LEU A 107 5.92 -2.26 -2.96
C LEU A 107 6.71 -2.03 -4.24
N ALA A 108 7.65 -2.92 -4.58
CA ALA A 108 8.42 -2.83 -5.81
C ALA A 108 7.52 -2.92 -7.06
N ALA A 109 6.56 -3.84 -7.08
CA ALA A 109 5.60 -3.97 -8.18
C ALA A 109 4.67 -2.74 -8.29
N ALA A 110 4.25 -2.16 -7.18
CA ALA A 110 3.43 -0.93 -7.16
C ALA A 110 4.19 0.28 -7.72
N VAL A 111 5.44 0.48 -7.30
CA VAL A 111 6.31 1.56 -7.81
C VAL A 111 6.60 1.37 -9.30
N SER A 112 6.83 0.13 -9.74
CA SER A 112 7.01 -0.19 -11.17
C SER A 112 5.76 0.12 -11.97
N ALA A 113 4.58 -0.29 -11.50
CA ALA A 113 3.31 -0.01 -12.18
C ALA A 113 3.02 1.50 -12.28
N ALA A 114 3.36 2.28 -11.25
CA ALA A 114 3.26 3.74 -11.30
C ALA A 114 4.20 4.32 -12.36
N ALA A 115 5.44 3.85 -12.43
CA ALA A 115 6.42 4.30 -13.42
C ALA A 115 5.98 3.94 -14.86
N ASP A 116 5.41 2.76 -15.08
CA ASP A 116 4.84 2.32 -16.37
C ASP A 116 3.68 3.21 -16.81
N ALA A 117 2.94 3.78 -15.85
CA ALA A 117 1.90 4.79 -16.10
C ALA A 117 2.45 6.22 -16.27
N GLY A 118 3.77 6.41 -16.31
CA GLY A 118 4.43 7.71 -16.45
C GLY A 118 4.61 8.49 -15.15
N LEU A 119 4.31 7.89 -14.00
CA LEU A 119 4.42 8.51 -12.69
C LEU A 119 5.71 8.05 -11.98
N HIS A 120 6.79 8.75 -12.21
CA HIS A 120 8.13 8.35 -11.73
C HIS A 120 8.43 8.73 -10.28
N ARG A 121 7.54 9.41 -9.61
CA ARG A 121 7.60 9.69 -8.17
C ARG A 121 6.38 9.07 -7.49
N THR A 122 6.62 8.40 -6.38
CA THR A 122 5.56 7.81 -5.54
C THR A 122 5.64 8.40 -4.14
N GLU A 123 4.52 8.81 -3.61
CA GLU A 123 4.34 9.28 -2.24
C GLU A 123 3.41 8.35 -1.47
N LEU A 124 3.58 8.30 -0.16
CA LEU A 124 2.72 7.56 0.76
C LEU A 124 2.65 8.28 2.10
N HIS A 125 1.65 7.94 2.90
CA HIS A 125 1.55 8.38 4.28
C HIS A 125 1.82 7.20 5.21
N ALA A 126 2.72 7.38 6.18
CA ALA A 126 3.04 6.37 7.17
C ALA A 126 2.99 6.94 8.59
N LEU A 127 2.45 6.16 9.51
CA LEU A 127 2.49 6.46 10.94
C LEU A 127 3.94 6.46 11.43
N ASP A 128 4.34 7.47 12.18
CA ASP A 128 5.71 7.59 12.72
C ASP A 128 6.09 6.46 13.70
N ASP A 129 5.10 5.79 14.28
CA ASP A 129 5.28 4.67 15.22
C ASP A 129 5.15 3.28 14.55
N ASN A 130 4.91 3.20 13.24
CA ASN A 130 4.88 1.93 12.51
C ASN A 130 6.29 1.52 12.06
N ALA A 131 7.11 1.05 13.01
CA ALA A 131 8.51 0.74 12.77
C ALA A 131 8.73 -0.26 11.61
N ALA A 132 7.90 -1.28 11.49
CA ALA A 132 8.00 -2.28 10.43
C ALA A 132 7.76 -1.67 9.04
N ALA A 133 6.73 -0.84 8.89
CA ALA A 133 6.46 -0.16 7.63
C ALA A 133 7.57 0.85 7.28
N LEU A 134 8.04 1.62 8.25
CA LEU A 134 9.12 2.58 8.03
C LEU A 134 10.42 1.90 7.59
N ALA A 135 10.76 0.75 8.18
CA ALA A 135 11.92 -0.04 7.76
C ALA A 135 11.77 -0.52 6.31
N LEU A 136 10.58 -1.00 5.94
CA LEU A 136 10.27 -1.40 4.57
C LEU A 136 10.44 -0.23 3.59
N TYR A 137 9.84 0.93 3.88
CA TYR A 137 9.90 2.11 3.00
C TYR A 137 11.32 2.64 2.85
N ARG A 138 12.09 2.75 3.94
CA ARG A 138 13.51 3.12 3.85
C ARG A 138 14.31 2.17 2.99
N SER A 139 14.10 0.87 3.14
CA SER A 139 14.81 -0.15 2.34
C SER A 139 14.47 -0.09 0.85
N ALA A 140 13.34 0.51 0.48
CA ALA A 140 12.88 0.72 -0.89
C ALA A 140 13.22 2.11 -1.44
N GLY A 141 14.01 2.92 -0.70
CA GLY A 141 14.48 4.23 -1.14
C GLY A 141 13.51 5.39 -0.85
N PHE A 142 12.46 5.16 -0.06
CA PHE A 142 11.61 6.25 0.41
C PHE A 142 12.30 7.02 1.54
N ALA A 143 12.10 8.33 1.52
CA ALA A 143 12.55 9.25 2.56
C ALA A 143 11.40 10.12 3.06
N PRO A 144 11.39 10.52 4.34
CA PRO A 144 10.37 11.41 4.87
C PRO A 144 10.42 12.78 4.19
N LEU A 145 9.25 13.35 3.95
CA LEU A 145 9.06 14.66 3.33
C LEU A 145 8.16 15.52 4.21
N GLY A 146 8.70 16.65 4.69
CA GLY A 146 7.96 17.60 5.53
C GLY A 146 7.71 17.15 6.97
N ASP A 147 6.83 17.88 7.65
CA ASP A 147 6.50 17.68 9.06
C ASP A 147 5.42 16.62 9.26
N ALA A 148 5.33 16.08 10.47
CA ALA A 148 4.26 15.19 10.86
C ALA A 148 2.92 15.94 10.97
N PHE A 149 1.84 15.23 10.64
CA PHE A 149 0.46 15.69 10.76
C PHE A 149 -0.41 14.59 11.38
N PRO A 150 -1.57 14.92 11.99
CA PRO A 150 -2.42 13.91 12.62
C PRO A 150 -3.09 13.00 11.59
N HIS A 151 -3.05 11.68 11.84
CA HIS A 151 -3.80 10.71 11.05
C HIS A 151 -5.31 10.93 11.17
N ALA A 152 -6.04 10.88 10.07
CA ALA A 152 -7.44 11.26 10.00
C ALA A 152 -8.38 10.48 10.93
N LEU A 153 -8.11 9.19 11.19
CA LEU A 153 -8.93 8.37 12.08
C LEU A 153 -8.40 8.30 13.52
N SER A 154 -7.09 8.16 13.67
CA SER A 154 -6.47 7.88 14.97
C SER A 154 -5.83 9.09 15.64
N GLY A 155 -5.62 10.19 14.90
CA GLY A 155 -4.87 11.35 15.37
C GLY A 155 -3.36 11.09 15.57
N ARG A 156 -2.87 9.90 15.35
CA ARG A 156 -1.46 9.53 15.53
C ARG A 156 -0.56 10.29 14.55
N PRO A 157 0.65 10.66 14.94
CA PRO A 157 1.58 11.34 14.04
C PRO A 157 1.85 10.53 12.78
N THR A 158 1.63 11.17 11.65
CA THR A 158 1.78 10.61 10.30
C THR A 158 2.67 11.52 9.49
N ARG A 159 3.41 10.98 8.55
CA ARG A 159 4.32 11.73 7.68
C ARG A 159 4.20 11.27 6.24
N VAL A 160 4.41 12.21 5.32
CA VAL A 160 4.59 11.89 3.91
C VAL A 160 5.98 11.28 3.72
N TRP A 161 6.06 10.22 2.93
CA TRP A 161 7.29 9.61 2.45
C TRP A 161 7.28 9.62 0.92
N SER A 162 8.41 9.86 0.31
CA SER A 162 8.54 9.98 -1.14
C SER A 162 9.75 9.22 -1.65
N ALA A 163 9.58 8.60 -2.82
CA ALA A 163 10.66 8.00 -3.59
C ALA A 163 10.53 8.34 -5.07
N VAL A 164 11.65 8.42 -5.76
CA VAL A 164 11.72 8.53 -7.22
C VAL A 164 12.13 7.17 -7.77
N SER A 165 11.38 6.64 -8.73
CA SER A 165 11.76 5.40 -9.41
C SER A 165 13.05 5.61 -10.21
N ALA A 166 14.02 4.70 -10.08
CA ALA A 166 15.36 4.82 -10.63
C ALA A 166 15.45 4.77 -12.18
N TRP A 167 14.34 4.71 -12.89
CA TRP A 167 14.27 4.54 -14.34
C TRP A 167 13.80 5.81 -15.06
N VAL A 168 14.48 6.93 -14.81
CA VAL A 168 14.46 8.08 -15.73
C VAL A 168 15.85 8.17 -16.34
N ARG A 169 16.06 7.46 -17.41
CA ARG A 169 17.11 7.76 -18.39
C ARG A 169 16.51 7.83 -19.79
#